data_02f33681484bd236653fa04eb343f86f
#
_entry.id   02f33681484bd236653fa04eb343f86f
#
_cell.length_a   1.000
_cell.length_b   1.000
_cell.length_c   1.000
_cell.angle_alpha   90.00
_cell.angle_beta   90.00
_cell.angle_gamma   90.00
#
_symmetry.space_group_name_H-M   'P 1'
#
loop_
_entity.id
_entity.type
_entity.pdbx_description
1 polymer ?
#
loop_
_entity_poly.entity_id
_entity_poly.type
_entity_poly.pdbx_seq_one_letter_code
_entity_poly.pdbx_strand_id
1 'polypeptide(L)'
;MLPKGTYIAFDSIGVQDKVNINWHTFQKLNEWQKQHPDRFNFVNLHEIDFSSQHDDLLESTSKYRFLQRMAEADNLLVVASAVINTESHILNWQISRCVNRFHMPVIIAYAGLEILDDDSIKKYWTWLPQKLKKYIGLDSARMAHIPLTRDKLERALKTFSREAQTYPWNSTTIF
;
A
#
# COMPACT_ATOMS: atom_id res chain seq x y z
N MET A 1 23.13 3.03 -1.06
CA MET A 1 22.32 1.87 -1.52
C MET A 1 20.95 2.41 -1.89
N LEU A 2 20.47 2.13 -3.08
CA LEU A 2 19.10 2.49 -3.45
C LEU A 2 18.15 1.77 -2.48
N PRO A 3 17.11 2.43 -1.97
CA PRO A 3 16.12 1.74 -1.15
C PRO A 3 15.56 0.58 -1.96
N LYS A 4 15.45 -0.59 -1.34
CA LYS A 4 14.66 -1.67 -1.89
C LYS A 4 13.28 -1.10 -2.20
N GLY A 5 12.56 -1.68 -3.14
CA GLY A 5 11.32 -1.06 -3.60
C GLY A 5 10.17 -1.09 -2.60
N THR A 6 9.05 -0.59 -3.04
CA THR A 6 7.79 -0.57 -2.30
C THR A 6 6.84 -1.59 -2.91
N TYR A 7 6.25 -2.45 -2.09
CA TYR A 7 5.16 -3.34 -2.51
C TYR A 7 3.82 -2.62 -2.34
N ILE A 8 2.97 -2.64 -3.37
CA ILE A 8 1.62 -2.09 -3.30
C ILE A 8 0.64 -3.24 -3.08
N ALA A 9 -0.09 -3.24 -1.97
CA ALA A 9 -1.21 -4.17 -1.80
C ALA A 9 -2.41 -3.70 -2.64
N PHE A 10 -3.02 -4.61 -3.34
CA PHE A 10 -4.12 -4.32 -4.26
C PHE A 10 -5.21 -5.39 -4.21
N ASP A 11 -6.42 -4.98 -4.49
CA ASP A 11 -7.53 -5.87 -4.80
C ASP A 11 -7.53 -6.22 -6.28
N SER A 12 -8.21 -7.31 -6.65
CA SER A 12 -8.52 -7.58 -8.05
C SER A 12 -9.38 -6.44 -8.59
N ILE A 13 -8.73 -5.50 -9.25
CA ILE A 13 -9.44 -4.38 -9.86
C ILE A 13 -10.11 -4.93 -11.11
N GLY A 14 -11.43 -5.07 -11.06
CA GLY A 14 -12.19 -5.45 -12.24
C GLY A 14 -11.91 -4.48 -13.38
N VAL A 15 -11.38 -4.99 -14.48
CA VAL A 15 -10.98 -4.20 -15.68
C VAL A 15 -12.13 -3.40 -16.28
N GLN A 16 -13.35 -3.71 -15.90
CA GLN A 16 -14.54 -3.16 -16.56
C GLN A 16 -14.85 -1.71 -16.16
N ASP A 17 -14.28 -1.22 -15.05
CA ASP A 17 -14.51 0.16 -14.62
C ASP A 17 -13.22 0.99 -14.66
N LYS A 18 -12.81 1.41 -15.84
CA LYS A 18 -11.78 2.45 -16.04
C LYS A 18 -12.13 3.80 -15.36
N VAL A 19 -13.31 3.91 -14.79
CA VAL A 19 -13.81 5.05 -14.02
C VAL A 19 -13.51 4.89 -12.52
N ASN A 20 -12.96 3.76 -12.10
CA ASN A 20 -12.65 3.52 -10.71
C ASN A 20 -11.48 4.42 -10.25
N ILE A 21 -11.65 5.10 -9.13
CA ILE A 21 -10.61 5.96 -8.52
C ILE A 21 -9.32 5.18 -8.24
N ASN A 22 -9.40 3.87 -8.00
CA ASN A 22 -8.22 3.02 -7.82
C ASN A 22 -7.39 2.91 -9.09
N TRP A 23 -8.01 2.80 -10.27
CA TRP A 23 -7.30 2.76 -11.55
C TRP A 23 -6.54 4.07 -11.79
N HIS A 24 -7.19 5.21 -11.61
CA HIS A 24 -6.54 6.52 -11.73
C HIS A 24 -5.39 6.69 -10.75
N THR A 25 -5.55 6.17 -9.54
CA THR A 25 -4.49 6.19 -8.53
C THR A 25 -3.28 5.36 -8.98
N PHE A 26 -3.49 4.15 -9.48
CA PHE A 26 -2.39 3.32 -9.98
C PHE A 26 -1.71 3.92 -11.21
N GLN A 27 -2.46 4.51 -12.13
CA GLN A 27 -1.87 5.25 -13.24
C GLN A 27 -0.99 6.40 -12.77
N LYS A 28 -1.45 7.17 -11.79
CA LYS A 28 -0.69 8.26 -11.17
C LYS A 28 0.60 7.76 -10.53
N LEU A 29 0.57 6.66 -9.80
CA LEU A 29 1.77 6.03 -9.23
C LEU A 29 2.74 5.57 -10.34
N ASN A 30 2.22 4.99 -11.40
CA ASN A 30 3.01 4.57 -12.56
C ASN A 30 3.68 5.76 -13.26
N GLU A 31 2.98 6.87 -13.41
CA GLU A 31 3.55 8.10 -13.96
C GLU A 31 4.66 8.65 -13.08
N TRP A 32 4.48 8.68 -11.76
CA TRP A 32 5.53 9.12 -10.83
C TRP A 32 6.77 8.24 -10.91
N GLN A 33 6.60 6.92 -10.99
CA GLN A 33 7.73 5.99 -11.16
C GLN A 33 8.45 6.21 -12.49
N LYS A 34 7.72 6.42 -13.59
CA LYS A 34 8.32 6.68 -14.91
C LYS A 34 9.10 8.00 -14.95
N GLN A 35 8.56 9.05 -14.32
CA GLN A 35 9.19 10.36 -14.27
C GLN A 35 10.38 10.43 -13.32
N HIS A 36 10.34 9.67 -12.21
CA HIS A 36 11.33 9.72 -11.12
C HIS A 36 11.62 8.30 -10.58
N PRO A 37 12.27 7.43 -11.39
CA PRO A 37 12.55 6.05 -10.99
C PRO A 37 13.56 5.94 -9.83
N ASP A 38 14.30 7.00 -9.58
CA ASP A 38 15.21 7.14 -8.44
C ASP A 38 14.47 7.42 -7.11
N ARG A 39 13.23 7.91 -7.16
CA ARG A 39 12.41 8.28 -6.01
C ARG A 39 11.27 7.31 -5.73
N PHE A 40 10.71 6.73 -6.78
CA PHE A 40 9.59 5.81 -6.72
C PHE A 40 9.97 4.48 -7.39
N ASN A 41 10.07 3.43 -6.59
CA ASN A 41 10.34 2.09 -7.06
C ASN A 41 9.26 1.14 -6.54
N PHE A 42 8.18 0.97 -7.29
CA PHE A 42 7.10 0.05 -6.96
C PHE A 42 7.36 -1.30 -7.61
N VAL A 43 7.70 -2.32 -6.80
CA VAL A 43 8.19 -3.61 -7.28
C VAL A 43 7.15 -4.45 -8.02
N ASN A 44 5.86 -4.20 -7.78
CA ASN A 44 4.76 -4.99 -8.33
C ASN A 44 3.72 -4.19 -9.13
N LEU A 45 4.03 -2.95 -9.50
CA LEU A 45 3.06 -2.11 -10.22
C LEU A 45 2.66 -2.71 -11.56
N HIS A 46 3.57 -3.40 -12.21
CA HIS A 46 3.32 -4.11 -13.47
C HIS A 46 2.33 -5.28 -13.31
N GLU A 47 2.42 -6.02 -12.20
CA GLU A 47 1.48 -7.12 -11.93
C GLU A 47 0.06 -6.62 -11.65
N ILE A 48 -0.09 -5.42 -11.09
CA ILE A 48 -1.40 -4.81 -10.84
C ILE A 48 -2.13 -4.53 -12.16
N ASP A 49 -1.42 -4.06 -13.18
CA ASP A 49 -2.00 -3.77 -14.49
C ASP A 49 -2.51 -5.03 -15.20
N PHE A 50 -1.86 -6.17 -15.00
CA PHE A 50 -2.22 -7.46 -15.61
C PHE A 50 -3.20 -8.31 -14.79
N SER A 51 -3.29 -8.09 -13.48
CA SER A 51 -4.12 -8.91 -12.58
C SER A 51 -5.61 -8.81 -12.89
N SER A 52 -6.01 -7.77 -13.58
CA SER A 52 -7.38 -7.52 -14.01
C SER A 52 -7.93 -8.54 -15.03
N GLN A 53 -7.10 -9.41 -15.58
CA GLN A 53 -7.50 -10.37 -16.60
C GLN A 53 -7.74 -11.79 -16.06
N HIS A 54 -7.45 -12.07 -14.79
CA HIS A 54 -7.53 -13.40 -14.22
C HIS A 54 -8.30 -13.43 -12.90
N ASP A 55 -9.41 -14.13 -12.88
CA ASP A 55 -10.22 -14.42 -11.68
C ASP A 55 -9.49 -15.26 -10.61
N ASP A 56 -8.33 -15.83 -10.95
CA ASP A 56 -7.59 -16.78 -10.12
C ASP A 56 -6.36 -16.18 -9.43
N LEU A 57 -6.46 -14.97 -8.89
CA LEU A 57 -5.37 -14.35 -8.09
C LEU A 57 -5.00 -15.17 -6.83
N LEU A 58 -5.82 -16.14 -6.45
CA LEU A 58 -5.56 -17.04 -5.33
C LEU A 58 -4.88 -18.35 -5.73
N GLU A 59 -4.58 -18.57 -7.01
CA GLU A 59 -3.79 -19.72 -7.43
C GLU A 59 -2.38 -19.70 -6.82
N SER A 60 -1.85 -20.90 -6.59
CA SER A 60 -0.53 -21.08 -5.96
C SER A 60 0.60 -20.33 -6.68
N THR A 61 0.54 -20.27 -8.01
CA THR A 61 1.53 -19.55 -8.85
C THR A 61 1.49 -18.05 -8.64
N SER A 62 0.29 -17.45 -8.54
CA SER A 62 0.12 -16.01 -8.28
C SER A 62 0.60 -15.64 -6.88
N LYS A 63 0.26 -16.44 -5.87
CA LYS A 63 0.75 -16.25 -4.50
C LYS A 63 2.28 -16.32 -4.42
N TYR A 64 2.89 -17.23 -5.16
CA TYR A 64 4.35 -17.33 -5.20
C TYR A 64 5.00 -16.05 -5.75
N ARG A 65 4.48 -15.53 -6.87
CA ARG A 65 4.97 -14.26 -7.44
C ARG A 65 4.82 -13.09 -6.47
N PHE A 66 3.67 -12.98 -5.79
CA PHE A 66 3.46 -11.94 -4.78
C PHE A 66 4.48 -12.03 -3.64
N LEU A 67 4.75 -13.24 -3.15
CA LEU A 67 5.76 -13.45 -2.10
C LEU A 67 7.17 -13.09 -2.58
N GLN A 68 7.53 -13.37 -3.83
CA GLN A 68 8.81 -12.95 -4.40
C GLN A 68 8.92 -11.41 -4.43
N ARG A 69 7.88 -10.70 -4.92
CA ARG A 69 7.88 -9.23 -4.95
C ARG A 69 7.89 -8.62 -3.55
N MET A 70 7.17 -9.22 -2.61
CA MET A 70 7.23 -8.79 -1.21
C MET A 70 8.66 -8.92 -0.64
N ALA A 71 9.38 -9.99 -0.96
CA ALA A 71 10.76 -10.16 -0.51
C ALA A 71 11.73 -9.08 -1.02
N GLU A 72 11.43 -8.50 -2.18
CA GLU A 72 12.22 -7.43 -2.82
C GLU A 72 11.90 -6.03 -2.25
N ALA A 73 10.86 -5.90 -1.42
CA ALA A 73 10.36 -4.61 -0.93
C ALA A 73 10.80 -4.30 0.50
N ASP A 74 10.96 -3.01 0.82
CA ASP A 74 11.30 -2.51 2.14
C ASP A 74 10.09 -2.03 2.94
N ASN A 75 9.01 -1.68 2.25
CA ASN A 75 7.77 -1.21 2.86
C ASN A 75 6.55 -1.63 2.04
N LEU A 76 5.39 -1.52 2.67
CA LEU A 76 4.08 -1.77 2.08
C LEU A 76 3.35 -0.45 1.88
N LEU A 77 2.86 -0.21 0.68
CA LEU A 77 1.91 0.86 0.38
C LEU A 77 0.49 0.29 0.25
N VAL A 78 -0.44 0.87 0.98
CA VAL A 78 -1.88 0.60 0.85
C VAL A 78 -2.58 1.91 0.52
N VAL A 79 -3.31 1.93 -0.58
CA VAL A 79 -4.13 3.08 -0.97
C VAL A 79 -5.52 2.93 -0.35
N ALA A 80 -5.84 3.80 0.59
CA ALA A 80 -7.17 3.89 1.20
C ALA A 80 -8.06 4.83 0.39
N SER A 81 -9.26 4.39 0.05
CA SER A 81 -10.24 5.18 -0.70
C SER A 81 -11.67 4.74 -0.40
N ALA A 82 -12.65 5.58 -0.75
CA ALA A 82 -14.08 5.27 -0.56
C ALA A 82 -14.56 4.05 -1.37
N VAL A 83 -13.81 3.66 -2.40
CA VAL A 83 -14.21 2.59 -3.33
C VAL A 83 -13.39 1.30 -3.15
N ILE A 84 -12.48 1.27 -2.20
CA ILE A 84 -11.69 0.06 -1.93
C ILE A 84 -12.58 -1.04 -1.34
N ASN A 85 -12.40 -2.27 -1.79
CA ASN A 85 -13.02 -3.43 -1.15
C ASN A 85 -12.24 -3.82 0.11
N THR A 86 -12.64 -3.27 1.24
CA THR A 86 -11.96 -3.46 2.53
C THR A 86 -12.01 -4.90 3.05
N GLU A 87 -12.92 -5.72 2.53
CA GLU A 87 -13.11 -7.13 2.89
C GLU A 87 -12.47 -8.11 1.89
N SER A 88 -11.86 -7.60 0.83
CA SER A 88 -11.15 -8.42 -0.16
C SER A 88 -10.17 -9.39 0.49
N HIS A 89 -10.35 -10.68 0.22
CA HIS A 89 -9.46 -11.72 0.73
C HIS A 89 -8.03 -11.55 0.23
N ILE A 90 -7.86 -11.22 -1.05
CA ILE A 90 -6.53 -11.08 -1.65
C ILE A 90 -5.78 -9.86 -1.09
N LEU A 91 -6.48 -8.73 -0.91
CA LEU A 91 -5.91 -7.52 -0.32
C LEU A 91 -5.48 -7.77 1.13
N ASN A 92 -6.36 -8.32 1.95
CA ASN A 92 -6.08 -8.60 3.35
C ASN A 92 -5.01 -9.69 3.54
N TRP A 93 -4.94 -10.68 2.64
CA TRP A 93 -3.87 -11.67 2.62
C TRP A 93 -2.50 -11.03 2.34
N GLN A 94 -2.40 -10.15 1.33
CA GLN A 94 -1.17 -9.43 1.01
C GLN A 94 -0.69 -8.59 2.21
N ILE A 95 -1.58 -7.80 2.81
CA ILE A 95 -1.28 -6.99 3.99
C ILE A 95 -0.75 -7.87 5.13
N SER A 96 -1.44 -8.98 5.40
CA SER A 96 -1.03 -9.91 6.45
C SER A 96 0.36 -10.51 6.20
N ARG A 97 0.69 -10.86 4.95
CA ARG A 97 2.01 -11.39 4.60
C ARG A 97 3.11 -10.34 4.73
N CYS A 98 2.89 -9.14 4.24
CA CYS A 98 3.86 -8.05 4.37
C CYS A 98 4.17 -7.73 5.83
N VAL A 99 3.16 -7.64 6.69
CA VAL A 99 3.35 -7.30 8.09
C VAL A 99 3.94 -8.47 8.90
N ASN A 100 3.32 -9.66 8.84
CA ASN A 100 3.67 -10.75 9.74
C ASN A 100 4.90 -11.56 9.29
N ARG A 101 5.07 -11.75 7.97
CA ARG A 101 6.18 -12.55 7.44
C ARG A 101 7.40 -11.71 7.09
N PHE A 102 7.17 -10.55 6.50
CA PHE A 102 8.26 -9.69 6.00
C PHE A 102 8.57 -8.52 6.92
N HIS A 103 7.80 -8.31 7.98
CA HIS A 103 7.99 -7.24 8.98
C HIS A 103 8.10 -5.84 8.35
N MET A 104 7.32 -5.61 7.30
CA MET A 104 7.32 -4.33 6.61
C MET A 104 6.59 -3.26 7.41
N PRO A 105 7.13 -2.04 7.49
CA PRO A 105 6.33 -0.89 7.86
C PRO A 105 5.30 -0.61 6.76
N VAL A 106 4.16 -0.08 7.16
CA VAL A 106 3.02 0.18 6.28
C VAL A 106 2.83 1.66 6.06
N ILE A 107 2.71 2.07 4.81
CA ILE A 107 2.32 3.42 4.43
C ILE A 107 0.88 3.36 3.93
N ILE A 108 -0.02 4.06 4.61
CA ILE A 108 -1.43 4.17 4.23
C ILE A 108 -1.64 5.53 3.58
N ALA A 109 -1.89 5.53 2.28
CA ALA A 109 -2.08 6.74 1.49
C ALA A 109 -3.56 6.95 1.15
N TYR A 110 -4.13 8.05 1.61
CA TYR A 110 -5.54 8.36 1.44
C TYR A 110 -5.77 9.11 0.12
N ALA A 111 -6.42 8.45 -0.83
CA ALA A 111 -6.70 9.00 -2.14
C ALA A 111 -7.74 10.14 -2.08
N GLY A 112 -7.47 11.23 -2.79
CA GLY A 112 -8.36 12.39 -2.85
C GLY A 112 -8.29 13.34 -1.66
N LEU A 113 -7.40 13.08 -0.71
CA LEU A 113 -7.13 13.99 0.41
C LEU A 113 -5.83 14.74 0.20
N GLU A 114 -5.78 16.01 0.58
CA GLU A 114 -4.58 16.85 0.54
C GLU A 114 -3.94 17.01 1.93
N ILE A 115 -4.74 16.91 2.98
CA ILE A 115 -4.34 17.10 4.38
C ILE A 115 -4.93 15.98 5.23
N LEU A 116 -4.15 15.49 6.17
CA LEU A 116 -4.60 14.62 7.25
C LEU A 116 -4.31 15.28 8.60
N ASP A 117 -5.22 15.08 9.55
CA ASP A 117 -5.10 15.46 10.94
C ASP A 117 -5.35 14.25 11.86
N ASP A 118 -5.27 14.44 13.16
CA ASP A 118 -5.43 13.37 14.16
C ASP A 118 -6.83 12.70 14.11
N ASP A 119 -7.84 13.40 13.64
CA ASP A 119 -9.22 12.87 13.52
C ASP A 119 -9.46 12.19 12.17
N SER A 120 -8.57 12.38 11.18
CA SER A 120 -8.76 11.84 9.83
C SER A 120 -8.81 10.32 9.81
N ILE A 121 -8.01 9.62 10.63
CA ILE A 121 -8.01 8.17 10.70
C ILE A 121 -9.38 7.65 11.16
N LYS A 122 -10.01 8.30 12.15
CA LYS A 122 -11.35 7.95 12.62
C LYS A 122 -12.40 8.25 11.55
N LYS A 123 -12.31 9.42 10.92
CA LYS A 123 -13.23 9.87 9.87
C LYS A 123 -13.24 8.94 8.67
N TYR A 124 -12.06 8.46 8.24
CA TYR A 124 -11.90 7.57 7.09
C TYR A 124 -11.67 6.10 7.47
N TRP A 125 -12.08 5.71 8.68
CA TRP A 125 -11.94 4.35 9.18
C TRP A 125 -12.55 3.29 8.25
N THR A 126 -13.66 3.59 7.61
CA THR A 126 -14.34 2.70 6.66
C THR A 126 -13.53 2.44 5.39
N TRP A 127 -12.55 3.29 5.06
CA TRP A 127 -11.68 3.12 3.91
C TRP A 127 -10.53 2.14 4.16
N LEU A 128 -10.37 1.69 5.40
CA LEU A 128 -9.25 0.83 5.76
C LEU A 128 -9.61 -0.65 5.61
N PRO A 129 -8.75 -1.46 4.97
CA PRO A 129 -8.85 -2.92 4.97
C PRO A 129 -8.95 -3.50 6.39
N GLN A 130 -9.66 -4.61 6.53
CA GLN A 130 -9.91 -5.26 7.82
C GLN A 130 -8.61 -5.57 8.60
N LYS A 131 -7.57 -6.04 7.90
CA LYS A 131 -6.29 -6.34 8.54
C LYS A 131 -5.60 -5.09 9.09
N LEU A 132 -5.68 -3.96 8.39
CA LEU A 132 -5.12 -2.69 8.91
C LEU A 132 -5.86 -2.23 10.15
N LYS A 133 -7.20 -2.28 10.15
CA LYS A 133 -8.02 -1.96 11.33
C LYS A 133 -7.59 -2.78 12.55
N LYS A 134 -7.36 -4.07 12.34
CA LYS A 134 -6.89 -4.96 13.41
C LYS A 134 -5.52 -4.56 13.93
N TYR A 135 -4.56 -4.28 13.04
CA TYR A 135 -3.20 -3.89 13.44
C TYR A 135 -3.17 -2.54 14.14
N ILE A 136 -3.99 -1.57 13.71
CA ILE A 136 -4.14 -0.27 14.38
C ILE A 136 -4.71 -0.48 15.78
N GLY A 137 -5.79 -1.26 15.92
CA GLY A 137 -6.42 -1.51 17.22
C GLY A 137 -5.53 -2.24 18.23
N LEU A 138 -4.59 -3.07 17.74
CA LEU A 138 -3.62 -3.79 18.58
C LEU A 138 -2.29 -3.05 18.74
N ASP A 139 -2.11 -1.92 18.06
CA ASP A 139 -0.81 -1.21 17.94
C ASP A 139 0.36 -2.15 17.58
N SER A 140 0.11 -3.06 16.65
CA SER A 140 1.00 -4.21 16.38
C SER A 140 1.82 -4.07 15.10
N ALA A 141 1.73 -2.94 14.40
CA ALA A 141 2.50 -2.67 13.20
C ALA A 141 2.89 -1.19 13.12
N ARG A 142 4.08 -0.94 12.56
CA ARG A 142 4.53 0.43 12.29
C ARG A 142 3.83 0.98 11.07
N MET A 143 3.05 2.05 11.22
CA MET A 143 2.24 2.62 10.15
C MET A 143 2.43 4.12 10.04
N ALA A 144 2.49 4.61 8.80
CA ALA A 144 2.42 6.02 8.45
C ALA A 144 1.12 6.30 7.70
N HIS A 145 0.38 7.30 8.13
CA HIS A 145 -0.81 7.79 7.46
C HIS A 145 -0.49 9.08 6.72
N ILE A 146 -0.72 9.10 5.41
CA ILE A 146 -0.41 10.25 4.56
C ILE A 146 -1.58 10.57 3.62
N PRO A 147 -1.80 11.83 3.24
CA PRO A 147 -2.59 12.12 2.05
C PRO A 147 -1.83 11.62 0.82
N LEU A 148 -2.53 11.11 -0.18
CA LEU A 148 -1.89 10.63 -1.42
C LEU A 148 -1.47 11.80 -2.31
N THR A 149 -0.44 12.50 -1.87
CA THR A 149 0.26 13.51 -2.65
C THR A 149 1.69 13.05 -2.92
N ARG A 150 2.28 13.54 -4.00
CA ARG A 150 3.61 13.13 -4.43
C ARG A 150 4.67 13.38 -3.34
N ASP A 151 4.68 14.58 -2.79
CA ASP A 151 5.70 14.98 -1.82
C ASP A 151 5.59 14.20 -0.50
N LYS A 152 4.36 13.96 -0.03
CA LYS A 152 4.12 13.18 1.18
C LYS A 152 4.50 11.71 0.98
N LEU A 153 4.16 11.13 -0.18
CA LEU A 153 4.54 9.77 -0.50
C LEU A 153 6.06 9.63 -0.61
N GLU A 154 6.74 10.50 -1.34
CA GLU A 154 8.20 10.49 -1.45
C GLU A 154 8.88 10.55 -0.08
N ARG A 155 8.40 11.44 0.80
CA ARG A 155 8.90 11.55 2.16
C ARG A 155 8.67 10.28 2.97
N ALA A 156 7.47 9.71 2.91
CA ALA A 156 7.14 8.48 3.62
C ALA A 156 7.98 7.30 3.16
N LEU A 157 8.17 7.13 1.84
CA LEU A 157 8.99 6.07 1.27
C LEU A 157 10.45 6.11 1.74
N LYS A 158 11.01 7.31 1.88
CA LYS A 158 12.37 7.51 2.41
C LYS A 158 12.49 7.23 3.90
N THR A 159 11.43 7.51 4.65
CA THR A 159 11.45 7.48 6.11
C THR A 159 11.00 6.14 6.69
N PHE A 160 10.03 5.50 6.04
CA PHE A 160 9.45 4.22 6.46
C PHE A 160 10.02 3.06 5.66
N SER A 161 11.20 2.58 6.03
CA SER A 161 11.80 1.36 5.49
C SER A 161 12.03 0.34 6.61
N ARG A 162 12.26 -0.92 6.25
CA ARG A 162 12.61 -1.97 7.23
C ARG A 162 13.87 -1.62 8.03
N GLU A 163 14.82 -0.95 7.42
CA GLU A 163 16.11 -0.60 8.02
C GLU A 163 16.06 0.71 8.82
N ALA A 164 15.05 1.56 8.60
CA ALA A 164 14.93 2.82 9.31
C ALA A 164 14.38 2.60 10.72
N GLN A 165 15.27 2.56 11.71
CA GLN A 165 14.91 2.41 13.14
C GLN A 165 14.48 3.73 13.80
N THR A 166 14.35 4.81 13.05
CA THR A 166 14.22 6.19 13.56
C THR A 166 12.83 6.54 14.13
N TYR A 167 11.83 5.70 13.94
CA TYR A 167 10.49 5.95 14.46
C TYR A 167 10.08 4.85 15.45
N PRO A 168 9.43 5.23 16.58
CA PRO A 168 8.88 4.24 17.49
C PRO A 168 7.84 3.38 16.76
N TRP A 169 7.74 2.12 17.18
CA TRP A 169 6.69 1.23 16.74
C TRP A 169 5.35 1.75 17.23
N ASN A 170 4.58 2.37 16.36
CA ASN A 170 3.18 2.67 16.60
C ASN A 170 2.39 2.56 15.29
N SER A 171 1.09 2.41 15.42
CA SER A 171 0.17 2.26 14.31
C SER A 171 -0.42 3.59 13.80
N THR A 172 0.03 4.72 14.32
CA THR A 172 -0.62 6.02 14.11
C THR A 172 0.36 7.19 13.93
N THR A 173 1.29 7.08 13.03
CA THR A 173 2.13 8.24 12.66
C THR A 173 1.51 8.96 11.46
N ILE A 174 1.21 10.26 11.59
CA ILE A 174 0.67 11.12 10.52
C ILE A 174 1.78 12.00 9.95
N PHE A 175 1.85 12.10 8.61
CA PHE A 175 2.81 12.94 7.89
C PHE A 175 2.15 14.06 7.11
#